data_d7a1b0d62bd34aee9faab61678a90e42
#
_entry.id   d7a1b0d62bd34aee9faab61678a90e42
#
_cell.length_a   1.000
_cell.length_b   1.000
_cell.length_c   1.000
_cell.angle_alpha   90.00
_cell.angle_beta   90.00
_cell.angle_gamma   90.00
#
_symmetry.space_group_name_H-M   'P 1'
#
loop_
_entity.id
_entity.type
_entity.pdbx_description
1 polymer ?
#
loop_
_entity_poly.entity_id
_entity_poly.type
_entity_poly.pdbx_seq_one_letter_code
_entity_poly.pdbx_strand_id
1 'polypeptide(L)'
;ENIHRRIEEEGVTDNNEKVVYLRSCVIGRLVNECVTTFIENEEKILNGTFNGSIIDNISTLQRNAYKICASTSMEKIYRSKPLVDIELAGYKIMTTLMEQMIDAVDHPERFYSQQLIKRVSSQYDIEDPCLETRMMAVIDYISGMTDIYALDVYQKINGMSLPIV
;
A
#
# COMPACT_ATOMS: atom_id res chain seq x y z
N GLU A 1 -5.83 29.69 16.79
CA GLU A 1 -6.50 31.03 16.78
C GLU A 1 -6.39 31.73 15.42
N ASN A 2 -5.25 31.62 14.77
CA ASN A 2 -5.02 32.34 13.49
C ASN A 2 -5.73 31.69 12.27
N ILE A 3 -6.01 30.40 12.30
CA ILE A 3 -6.59 29.65 11.17
C ILE A 3 -8.09 29.92 11.04
N HIS A 4 -8.84 29.94 12.14
CA HIS A 4 -10.27 30.27 12.12
C HIS A 4 -10.51 31.69 11.63
N ARG A 5 -9.70 32.66 12.06
CA ARG A 5 -9.76 34.02 11.60
C ARG A 5 -9.48 34.15 10.09
N ARG A 6 -8.49 33.41 9.57
CA ARG A 6 -8.20 33.38 8.12
C ARG A 6 -9.36 32.80 7.30
N ILE A 7 -9.98 31.73 7.77
CA ILE A 7 -11.16 31.13 7.10
C ILE A 7 -12.29 32.14 7.02
N GLU A 8 -12.51 32.93 8.08
CA GLU A 8 -13.52 33.99 8.11
C GLU A 8 -13.14 35.17 7.19
N GLU A 9 -11.89 35.62 7.23
CA GLU A 9 -11.38 36.72 6.38
C GLU A 9 -11.41 36.36 4.89
N GLU A 10 -11.16 35.10 4.52
CA GLU A 10 -11.23 34.61 3.16
C GLU A 10 -12.66 34.27 2.69
N GLY A 11 -13.65 34.42 3.56
CA GLY A 11 -15.08 34.23 3.23
C GLY A 11 -15.46 32.77 2.94
N VAL A 12 -14.70 31.80 3.45
CA VAL A 12 -15.01 30.37 3.28
C VAL A 12 -16.20 30.00 4.17
N THR A 13 -17.37 29.81 3.57
CA THR A 13 -18.63 29.52 4.29
C THR A 13 -18.96 28.02 4.29
N ASP A 14 -18.64 27.30 3.23
CA ASP A 14 -18.91 25.87 3.10
C ASP A 14 -18.06 25.03 4.06
N ASN A 15 -18.71 24.07 4.73
CA ASN A 15 -18.04 23.23 5.72
C ASN A 15 -17.01 22.26 5.09
N ASN A 16 -17.24 21.79 3.87
CA ASN A 16 -16.28 20.91 3.20
C ASN A 16 -15.03 21.69 2.80
N GLU A 17 -15.20 22.92 2.31
CA GLU A 17 -14.08 23.82 2.01
C GLU A 17 -13.26 24.15 3.27
N LYS A 18 -13.93 24.41 4.42
CA LYS A 18 -13.26 24.60 5.71
C LYS A 18 -12.42 23.37 6.10
N VAL A 19 -12.97 22.17 5.94
CA VAL A 19 -12.26 20.92 6.23
C VAL A 19 -11.06 20.75 5.31
N VAL A 20 -11.20 21.00 4.01
CA VAL A 20 -10.09 20.95 3.03
C VAL A 20 -8.97 21.92 3.40
N TYR A 21 -9.33 23.17 3.76
CA TYR A 21 -8.38 24.19 4.18
C TYR A 21 -7.62 23.77 5.45
N LEU A 22 -8.35 23.34 6.48
CA LEU A 22 -7.76 22.85 7.73
C LEU A 22 -6.82 21.66 7.51
N ARG A 23 -7.24 20.72 6.67
CA ARG A 23 -6.41 19.55 6.28
C ARG A 23 -5.10 20.00 5.64
N SER A 24 -5.16 20.93 4.70
CA SER A 24 -3.97 21.48 4.04
C SER A 24 -3.00 22.13 5.03
N CYS A 25 -3.53 22.93 5.97
CA CYS A 25 -2.74 23.56 7.01
C CYS A 25 -2.06 22.54 7.94
N VAL A 26 -2.78 21.48 8.35
CA VAL A 26 -2.23 20.43 9.21
C VAL A 26 -1.13 19.65 8.49
N ILE A 27 -1.38 19.26 7.24
CA ILE A 27 -0.38 18.55 6.42
C ILE A 27 0.87 19.42 6.25
N GLY A 28 0.73 20.69 5.88
CA GLY A 28 1.85 21.60 5.73
C GLY A 28 2.69 21.74 7.01
N ARG A 29 2.05 21.79 8.18
CA ARG A 29 2.77 21.83 9.46
C ARG A 29 3.50 20.53 9.75
N LEU A 30 2.86 19.38 9.52
CA LEU A 30 3.51 18.07 9.73
C LEU A 30 4.70 17.88 8.78
N VAL A 31 4.56 18.27 7.52
CA VAL A 31 5.66 18.22 6.54
C VAL A 31 6.85 19.06 7.02
N ASN A 32 6.62 20.32 7.44
CA ASN A 32 7.69 21.18 7.92
C ASN A 32 8.39 20.61 9.17
N GLU A 33 7.65 20.05 10.10
CA GLU A 33 8.21 19.39 11.29
C GLU A 33 9.06 18.16 10.90
N CYS A 34 8.57 17.34 9.96
CA CYS A 34 9.33 16.20 9.46
C CYS A 34 10.62 16.63 8.76
N VAL A 35 10.56 17.67 7.94
CA VAL A 35 11.76 18.23 7.27
C VAL A 35 12.78 18.74 8.30
N THR A 36 12.33 19.52 9.28
CA THR A 36 13.21 20.01 10.35
C THR A 36 13.86 18.85 11.12
N THR A 37 13.04 17.87 11.54
CA THR A 37 13.52 16.69 12.26
C THR A 37 14.52 15.88 11.43
N PHE A 38 14.29 15.75 10.12
CA PHE A 38 15.21 15.05 9.22
C PHE A 38 16.55 15.77 9.15
N ILE A 39 16.55 17.08 8.89
CA ILE A 39 17.77 17.89 8.78
C ILE A 39 18.57 17.87 10.09
N GLU A 40 17.90 18.01 11.24
CA GLU A 40 18.55 17.97 12.56
C GLU A 40 19.17 16.61 12.90
N ASN A 41 18.73 15.54 12.26
CA ASN A 41 19.21 14.18 12.49
C ASN A 41 19.92 13.56 11.29
N GLU A 42 20.26 14.34 10.26
CA GLU A 42 20.87 13.86 9.02
C GLU A 42 22.09 12.96 9.27
N GLU A 43 23.03 13.38 10.13
CA GLU A 43 24.22 12.58 10.46
C GLU A 43 23.86 11.23 11.09
N LYS A 44 22.85 11.19 11.98
CA LYS A 44 22.42 9.95 12.62
C LYS A 44 21.74 9.01 11.63
N ILE A 45 21.00 9.56 10.66
CA ILE A 45 20.33 8.81 9.60
C ILE A 45 21.39 8.20 8.70
N LEU A 46 22.35 8.98 8.22
CA LEU A 46 23.44 8.51 7.36
C LEU A 46 24.32 7.46 8.04
N ASN A 47 24.55 7.58 9.32
CA ASN A 47 25.35 6.64 10.12
C ASN A 47 24.55 5.42 10.61
N GLY A 48 23.23 5.31 10.29
CA GLY A 48 22.38 4.21 10.73
C GLY A 48 22.12 4.16 12.24
N THR A 49 22.34 5.28 12.96
CA THR A 49 22.13 5.38 14.42
C THR A 49 20.82 6.07 14.80
N PHE A 50 20.04 6.53 13.81
CA PHE A 50 18.72 7.12 14.04
C PHE A 50 17.71 6.04 14.41
N ASN A 51 17.03 6.21 15.55
CA ASN A 51 16.05 5.24 16.04
C ASN A 51 14.61 5.71 15.85
N GLY A 52 13.74 4.80 15.42
CA GLY A 52 12.31 5.04 15.19
C GLY A 52 12.04 5.72 13.84
N SER A 53 10.82 6.21 13.68
CA SER A 53 10.42 6.96 12.49
C SER A 53 10.63 8.47 12.67
N ILE A 54 10.66 9.22 11.58
CA ILE A 54 10.70 10.70 11.63
C ILE A 54 9.50 11.22 12.43
N ILE A 55 8.32 10.66 12.23
CA ILE A 55 7.07 11.03 12.94
C ILE A 55 7.18 10.82 14.46
N ASP A 56 7.92 9.81 14.92
CA ASP A 56 8.12 9.58 16.35
C ASP A 56 9.05 10.61 16.99
N ASN A 57 9.85 11.29 16.20
CA ASN A 57 10.87 12.24 16.64
C ASN A 57 10.50 13.72 16.40
N ILE A 58 9.34 14.02 15.78
CA ILE A 58 8.85 15.41 15.68
C ILE A 58 8.41 15.95 17.03
N SER A 59 8.15 17.27 17.10
CA SER A 59 7.71 17.94 18.32
C SER A 59 6.47 17.27 18.95
N THR A 60 6.40 17.28 20.27
CA THR A 60 5.39 16.54 21.06
C THR A 60 3.95 16.92 20.70
N LEU A 61 3.68 18.20 20.41
CA LEU A 61 2.34 18.68 20.08
C LEU A 61 1.86 18.06 18.75
N GLN A 62 2.67 18.15 17.70
CA GLN A 62 2.37 17.65 16.38
C GLN A 62 2.29 16.12 16.37
N ARG A 63 3.19 15.45 17.07
CA ARG A 63 3.16 13.99 17.25
C ARG A 63 1.89 13.51 17.93
N ASN A 64 1.44 14.19 18.99
CA ASN A 64 0.20 13.82 19.66
C ASN A 64 -1.02 14.06 18.77
N ALA A 65 -1.07 15.16 18.05
CA ALA A 65 -2.12 15.42 17.06
C ALA A 65 -2.16 14.34 15.97
N TYR A 66 -1.00 13.97 15.43
CA TYR A 66 -0.90 12.86 14.46
C TYR A 66 -1.42 11.53 15.05
N LYS A 67 -1.00 11.18 16.28
CA LYS A 67 -1.44 9.95 16.94
C LYS A 67 -2.95 9.89 17.14
N ILE A 68 -3.58 11.01 17.50
CA ILE A 68 -5.06 11.10 17.62
C ILE A 68 -5.72 10.86 16.25
N CYS A 69 -5.22 11.50 15.20
CA CYS A 69 -5.73 11.28 13.85
C CYS A 69 -5.55 9.82 13.39
N ALA A 70 -4.37 9.25 13.61
CA ALA A 70 -4.07 7.86 13.24
C ALA A 70 -4.97 6.87 13.99
N SER A 71 -5.11 7.01 15.31
CA SER A 71 -5.98 6.13 16.11
C SER A 71 -7.45 6.24 15.69
N THR A 72 -7.94 7.46 15.42
CA THR A 72 -9.31 7.69 14.95
C THR A 72 -9.54 7.07 13.57
N SER A 73 -8.55 7.19 12.66
CA SER A 73 -8.61 6.56 11.34
C SER A 73 -8.66 5.04 11.45
N MET A 74 -7.81 4.45 12.30
CA MET A 74 -7.82 3.00 12.52
C MET A 74 -9.16 2.51 13.05
N GLU A 75 -9.74 3.22 14.03
CA GLU A 75 -10.99 2.81 14.65
C GLU A 75 -12.21 3.00 13.73
N LYS A 76 -12.30 4.15 13.05
CA LYS A 76 -13.52 4.56 12.33
C LYS A 76 -13.50 4.30 10.84
N ILE A 77 -12.31 4.23 10.23
CA ILE A 77 -12.17 4.04 8.78
C ILE A 77 -11.69 2.62 8.50
N TYR A 78 -10.46 2.28 8.92
CA TYR A 78 -9.84 1.00 8.56
C TYR A 78 -10.52 -0.23 9.15
N ARG A 79 -11.25 -0.10 10.27
CA ARG A 79 -12.08 -1.18 10.84
C ARG A 79 -13.53 -1.12 10.40
N SER A 80 -13.88 -0.29 9.44
CA SER A 80 -15.24 -0.28 8.88
C SER A 80 -15.48 -1.56 8.05
N LYS A 81 -16.70 -2.07 8.10
CA LYS A 81 -17.07 -3.31 7.42
C LYS A 81 -16.69 -3.33 5.93
N PRO A 82 -16.94 -2.26 5.13
CA PRO A 82 -16.55 -2.27 3.72
C PRO A 82 -15.04 -2.43 3.49
N LEU A 83 -14.20 -1.81 4.33
CA LEU A 83 -12.75 -1.96 4.22
C LEU A 83 -12.29 -3.36 4.63
N VAL A 84 -12.83 -3.89 5.72
CA VAL A 84 -12.52 -5.27 6.15
C VAL A 84 -12.89 -6.29 5.07
N ASP A 85 -14.02 -6.12 4.39
CA ASP A 85 -14.43 -6.99 3.29
C ASP A 85 -13.42 -6.92 2.11
N ILE A 86 -12.90 -5.72 1.79
CA ILE A 86 -11.85 -5.53 0.78
C ILE A 86 -10.54 -6.19 1.20
N GLU A 87 -10.11 -6.01 2.45
CA GLU A 87 -8.89 -6.62 2.98
C GLU A 87 -8.96 -8.14 2.95
N LEU A 88 -10.08 -8.73 3.36
CA LEU A 88 -10.29 -10.18 3.31
C LEU A 88 -10.27 -10.71 1.87
N ALA A 89 -10.92 -10.03 0.95
CA ALA A 89 -10.90 -10.38 -0.47
C ALA A 89 -9.47 -10.28 -1.05
N GLY A 90 -8.78 -9.18 -0.79
CA GLY A 90 -7.41 -8.96 -1.24
C GLY A 90 -6.44 -10.01 -0.70
N TYR A 91 -6.52 -10.31 0.60
CA TYR A 91 -5.73 -11.37 1.23
C TYR A 91 -5.95 -12.73 0.53
N LYS A 92 -7.22 -13.10 0.29
CA LYS A 92 -7.54 -14.37 -0.37
C LYS A 92 -7.03 -14.42 -1.81
N ILE A 93 -7.20 -13.34 -2.57
CA ILE A 93 -6.71 -13.23 -3.95
C ILE A 93 -5.20 -13.41 -3.98
N MET A 94 -4.45 -12.61 -3.22
CA MET A 94 -2.99 -12.61 -3.23
C MET A 94 -2.42 -13.95 -2.76
N THR A 95 -2.96 -14.52 -1.67
CA THR A 95 -2.50 -15.80 -1.15
C THR A 95 -2.74 -16.91 -2.18
N THR A 96 -3.92 -16.96 -2.81
CA THR A 96 -4.23 -17.99 -3.81
C THR A 96 -3.34 -17.86 -5.05
N LEU A 97 -3.13 -16.65 -5.55
CA LEU A 97 -2.24 -16.41 -6.70
C LEU A 97 -0.80 -16.85 -6.37
N MET A 98 -0.30 -16.46 -5.20
CA MET A 98 1.04 -16.80 -4.75
C MET A 98 1.20 -18.32 -4.62
N GLU A 99 0.31 -19.00 -3.90
CA GLU A 99 0.36 -20.45 -3.68
C GLU A 99 0.35 -21.21 -5.01
N GLN A 100 -0.58 -20.88 -5.93
CA GLN A 100 -0.70 -21.59 -7.19
C GLN A 100 0.48 -21.33 -8.14
N MET A 101 0.99 -20.11 -8.18
CA MET A 101 2.12 -19.78 -9.06
C MET A 101 3.44 -20.33 -8.53
N ILE A 102 3.65 -20.33 -7.21
CA ILE A 102 4.84 -20.95 -6.58
C ILE A 102 4.80 -22.46 -6.79
N ASP A 103 3.66 -23.14 -6.56
CA ASP A 103 3.52 -24.58 -6.85
C ASP A 103 3.77 -24.88 -8.34
N ALA A 104 3.33 -23.99 -9.24
CA ALA A 104 3.55 -24.18 -10.65
C ALA A 104 5.04 -24.10 -11.07
N VAL A 105 5.82 -23.20 -10.50
CA VAL A 105 7.25 -23.09 -10.80
C VAL A 105 8.09 -24.12 -10.07
N ASP A 106 7.59 -24.69 -8.97
CA ASP A 106 8.23 -25.78 -8.25
C ASP A 106 7.99 -27.15 -8.97
N HIS A 107 6.83 -27.30 -9.61
CA HIS A 107 6.44 -28.52 -10.33
C HIS A 107 6.07 -28.22 -11.79
N PRO A 108 7.02 -27.77 -12.62
CA PRO A 108 6.76 -27.32 -14.00
C PRO A 108 6.38 -28.45 -14.96
N GLU A 109 6.59 -29.73 -14.58
CA GLU A 109 6.24 -30.91 -15.36
C GLU A 109 4.73 -31.18 -15.42
N ARG A 110 3.95 -30.62 -14.48
CA ARG A 110 2.50 -30.81 -14.43
C ARG A 110 1.80 -30.02 -15.53
N PHE A 111 0.82 -30.61 -16.18
CA PHE A 111 0.06 -29.94 -17.25
C PHE A 111 -0.54 -28.59 -16.80
N TYR A 112 -1.15 -28.54 -15.61
CA TYR A 112 -1.75 -27.32 -15.09
C TYR A 112 -0.69 -26.23 -14.81
N SER A 113 0.45 -26.63 -14.26
CA SER A 113 1.59 -25.72 -14.03
C SER A 113 2.05 -25.06 -15.33
N GLN A 114 2.19 -25.85 -16.41
CA GLN A 114 2.58 -25.33 -17.72
C GLN A 114 1.59 -24.29 -18.26
N GLN A 115 0.28 -24.48 -18.01
CA GLN A 115 -0.73 -23.48 -18.44
C GLN A 115 -0.63 -22.19 -17.61
N LEU A 116 -0.36 -22.28 -16.31
CA LEU A 116 -0.15 -21.11 -15.46
C LEU A 116 1.12 -20.33 -15.87
N ILE A 117 2.23 -21.03 -16.06
CA ILE A 117 3.50 -20.45 -16.49
C ILE A 117 3.35 -19.69 -17.83
N LYS A 118 2.63 -20.26 -18.79
CA LYS A 118 2.35 -19.60 -20.09
C LYS A 118 1.59 -18.26 -20.00
N ARG A 119 0.93 -17.99 -18.87
CA ARG A 119 0.25 -16.70 -18.65
C ARG A 119 1.19 -15.60 -18.25
N VAL A 120 2.37 -15.93 -17.75
CA VAL A 120 3.37 -14.96 -17.30
C VAL A 120 4.07 -14.37 -18.51
N SER A 121 4.27 -13.05 -18.49
CA SER A 121 4.99 -12.35 -19.55
C SER A 121 6.44 -12.80 -19.59
N SER A 122 6.99 -12.92 -20.81
CA SER A 122 8.42 -13.27 -21.04
C SER A 122 9.44 -12.28 -20.47
N GLN A 123 8.99 -11.17 -19.91
CA GLN A 123 9.88 -10.24 -19.18
C GLN A 123 10.34 -10.78 -17.81
N TYR A 124 9.70 -11.84 -17.31
CA TYR A 124 10.04 -12.48 -16.05
C TYR A 124 10.69 -13.84 -16.30
N ASP A 125 11.82 -14.10 -15.64
CA ASP A 125 12.62 -15.35 -15.82
C ASP A 125 11.96 -16.55 -15.11
N ILE A 126 10.71 -16.85 -15.46
CA ILE A 126 9.90 -17.89 -14.81
C ILE A 126 10.32 -19.33 -15.22
N GLU A 127 11.11 -19.47 -16.28
CA GLU A 127 11.62 -20.75 -16.79
C GLU A 127 13.12 -20.97 -16.48
N ASP A 128 13.73 -20.10 -15.66
CA ASP A 128 15.13 -20.22 -15.27
C ASP A 128 15.42 -21.60 -14.61
N PRO A 129 16.59 -22.21 -14.84
CA PRO A 129 16.98 -23.45 -14.17
C PRO A 129 16.99 -23.38 -12.64
N CYS A 130 17.32 -22.20 -12.09
CA CYS A 130 17.36 -21.97 -10.65
C CYS A 130 15.95 -21.73 -10.09
N LEU A 131 15.54 -22.53 -9.09
CA LEU A 131 14.23 -22.40 -8.46
C LEU A 131 14.05 -21.03 -7.78
N GLU A 132 15.10 -20.51 -7.13
CA GLU A 132 15.04 -19.20 -6.46
C GLU A 132 14.74 -18.08 -7.46
N THR A 133 15.36 -18.11 -8.65
CA THR A 133 15.09 -17.14 -9.73
C THR A 133 13.64 -17.23 -10.18
N ARG A 134 13.11 -18.44 -10.38
CA ARG A 134 11.68 -18.64 -10.74
C ARG A 134 10.74 -18.13 -9.66
N MET A 135 11.03 -18.39 -8.38
CA MET A 135 10.22 -17.87 -7.26
C MET A 135 10.24 -16.33 -7.21
N MET A 136 11.40 -15.71 -7.41
CA MET A 136 11.50 -14.25 -7.49
C MET A 136 10.72 -13.70 -8.68
N ALA A 137 10.78 -14.34 -9.84
CA ALA A 137 9.99 -13.97 -11.02
C ALA A 137 8.47 -14.00 -10.74
N VAL A 138 7.98 -14.98 -9.97
CA VAL A 138 6.59 -15.05 -9.52
C VAL A 138 6.25 -13.88 -8.60
N ILE A 139 7.11 -13.56 -7.65
CA ILE A 139 6.91 -12.43 -6.73
C ILE A 139 6.84 -11.12 -7.51
N ASP A 140 7.76 -10.89 -8.44
CA ASP A 140 7.81 -9.71 -9.29
C ASP A 140 6.57 -9.60 -10.18
N TYR A 141 6.13 -10.72 -10.77
CA TYR A 141 4.93 -10.77 -11.59
C TYR A 141 3.67 -10.39 -10.80
N ILE A 142 3.48 -10.98 -9.61
CA ILE A 142 2.30 -10.73 -8.77
C ILE A 142 2.34 -9.32 -8.17
N SER A 143 3.50 -8.86 -7.70
CA SER A 143 3.65 -7.52 -7.13
C SER A 143 3.47 -6.39 -8.16
N GLY A 144 3.73 -6.68 -9.44
CA GLY A 144 3.50 -5.76 -10.56
C GLY A 144 2.04 -5.69 -11.04
N MET A 145 1.13 -6.51 -10.50
CA MET A 145 -0.28 -6.49 -10.87
C MET A 145 -1.01 -5.28 -10.29
N THR A 146 -1.94 -4.73 -11.05
CA THR A 146 -2.98 -3.87 -10.49
C THR A 146 -4.04 -4.72 -9.78
N ASP A 147 -4.78 -4.13 -8.84
CA ASP A 147 -5.85 -4.82 -8.10
C ASP A 147 -6.88 -5.46 -9.05
N ILE A 148 -7.26 -4.74 -10.10
CA ILE A 148 -8.21 -5.22 -11.11
C ILE A 148 -7.64 -6.41 -11.89
N TYR A 149 -6.36 -6.36 -12.26
CA TYR A 149 -5.72 -7.46 -12.98
C TYR A 149 -5.54 -8.69 -12.09
N ALA A 150 -5.14 -8.52 -10.84
CA ALA A 150 -5.04 -9.61 -9.87
C ALA A 150 -6.40 -10.31 -9.65
N LEU A 151 -7.48 -9.54 -9.53
CA LEU A 151 -8.85 -10.06 -9.42
C LEU A 151 -9.25 -10.84 -10.69
N ASP A 152 -8.98 -10.30 -11.88
CA ASP A 152 -9.27 -10.97 -13.17
C ASP A 152 -8.53 -12.31 -13.29
N VAL A 153 -7.23 -12.31 -12.98
CA VAL A 153 -6.43 -13.55 -13.00
C VAL A 153 -6.97 -14.55 -11.99
N TYR A 154 -7.23 -14.12 -10.76
CA TYR A 154 -7.80 -14.97 -9.71
C TYR A 154 -9.12 -15.61 -10.13
N GLN A 155 -10.04 -14.83 -10.71
CA GLN A 155 -11.34 -15.34 -11.19
C GLN A 155 -11.17 -16.38 -12.29
N LYS A 156 -10.27 -16.13 -13.25
CA LYS A 156 -10.01 -17.04 -14.37
C LYS A 156 -9.40 -18.37 -13.94
N ILE A 157 -8.40 -18.35 -13.06
CA ILE A 157 -7.75 -19.58 -12.60
C ILE A 157 -8.63 -20.39 -11.64
N ASN A 158 -9.60 -19.76 -10.96
CA ASN A 158 -10.56 -20.46 -10.11
C ASN A 158 -11.88 -20.79 -10.84
N GLY A 159 -11.96 -20.57 -12.15
CA GLY A 159 -13.15 -20.90 -12.95
C GLY A 159 -14.39 -20.05 -12.65
N MET A 160 -14.21 -18.88 -12.04
CA MET A 160 -15.29 -17.94 -11.69
C MET A 160 -15.69 -17.05 -12.87
N SER A 161 -14.81 -16.88 -13.84
CA SER A 161 -15.13 -16.21 -15.11
C SER A 161 -14.46 -16.96 -16.26
N LEU A 162 -15.20 -17.10 -17.37
CA LEU A 162 -14.64 -17.62 -18.61
C LEU A 162 -14.29 -16.45 -19.55
N PRO A 163 -13.17 -16.54 -20.29
CA PRO A 163 -12.87 -15.54 -21.31
C PRO A 163 -13.99 -15.55 -22.36
N ILE A 164 -14.52 -14.35 -22.68
CA ILE A 164 -15.40 -14.18 -23.83
C ILE A 164 -14.50 -14.28 -25.05
N VAL A 165 -14.73 -15.31 -25.87
CA VAL A 165 -14.02 -15.56 -27.14
C VAL A 165 -14.64 -14.71 -28.22
#